data_c4ad1ee2ba529dbefc26e07cafde8947
#
_entry.id   c4ad1ee2ba529dbefc26e07cafde8947
#
_cell.length_a   1.000
_cell.length_b   1.000
_cell.length_c   1.000
_cell.angle_alpha   90.00
_cell.angle_beta   90.00
_cell.angle_gamma   90.00
#
_symmetry.space_group_name_H-M   'P 1'
#
loop_
_entity.id
_entity.type
_entity.pdbx_description
1 polymer ?
#
loop_
_entity_poly.entity_id
_entity_poly.type
_entity_poly.pdbx_seq_one_letter_code
_entity_poly.pdbx_strand_id
1 'polypeptide(L)'
;MAAARGGSFWYASYRSELGPYGIDPASVLEQARARFANHAPAIRRTLAAATPEECLVQRLWTVPRLGSYVSGRRVLIGDAAHAMMPTLGRGACESLVDAVTLADLLNTLPEDQALRAYNRQRRLRTRAVSVASSALGRIALADRAQPLRDRVLNLARRRTARAAVGSTSGG
;
A
#
# COMPACT_ATOMS: atom_id res chain seq x y z
N MET A 1 4.16 -11.56 -5.23
CA MET A 1 3.18 -12.59 -4.80
C MET A 1 2.97 -13.53 -5.97
N ALA A 2 3.16 -14.82 -5.77
CA ALA A 2 2.82 -15.81 -6.79
C ALA A 2 1.30 -16.04 -6.73
N ALA A 3 0.63 -16.03 -7.88
CA ALA A 3 -0.77 -16.39 -7.95
C ALA A 3 -0.92 -17.91 -7.77
N ALA A 4 -1.92 -18.34 -7.02
CA ALA A 4 -2.29 -19.74 -6.99
C ALA A 4 -2.66 -20.20 -8.42
N ARG A 5 -2.25 -21.40 -8.83
CA ARG A 5 -2.50 -21.99 -10.15
C ARG A 5 -1.72 -21.38 -11.33
N GLY A 6 -0.50 -20.90 -11.12
CA GLY A 6 0.41 -20.54 -12.22
C GLY A 6 0.15 -19.20 -12.94
N GLY A 7 -0.76 -18.39 -12.42
CA GLY A 7 -1.00 -17.04 -12.92
C GLY A 7 -0.08 -15.99 -12.29
N SER A 8 -0.17 -14.75 -12.75
CA SER A 8 0.52 -13.59 -12.18
C SER A 8 -0.49 -12.59 -11.61
N PHE A 9 -0.23 -12.11 -10.40
CA PHE A 9 -0.96 -10.98 -9.85
C PHE A 9 -0.15 -9.70 -10.11
N TRP A 10 -0.81 -8.68 -10.63
CA TRP A 10 -0.22 -7.36 -10.84
C TRP A 10 -1.17 -6.27 -10.36
N TYR A 11 -0.64 -5.14 -9.98
CA TYR A 11 -1.41 -3.93 -9.78
C TYR A 11 -0.65 -2.71 -10.32
N ALA A 12 -1.39 -1.73 -10.81
CA ALA A 12 -0.88 -0.44 -11.24
C ALA A 12 -1.58 0.68 -10.45
N SER A 13 -0.80 1.64 -9.97
CA SER A 13 -1.32 2.85 -9.34
C SER A 13 -0.81 4.06 -10.08
N TYR A 14 -1.70 4.99 -10.42
CA TYR A 14 -1.34 6.25 -11.06
C TYR A 14 -2.34 7.34 -10.70
N ARG A 15 -1.95 8.58 -10.95
CA ARG A 15 -2.85 9.72 -10.77
C ARG A 15 -3.88 9.72 -11.90
N SER A 16 -5.15 9.89 -11.54
CA SER A 16 -6.26 9.96 -12.48
C SER A 16 -7.23 11.05 -12.04
N GLU A 17 -7.82 11.75 -13.01
CA GLU A 17 -8.88 12.74 -12.82
C GLU A 17 -10.27 12.12 -12.79
N LEU A 18 -10.39 10.80 -13.02
CA LEU A 18 -11.65 10.08 -12.96
C LEU A 18 -12.33 10.28 -11.58
N GLY A 19 -13.64 10.39 -11.59
CA GLY A 19 -14.47 10.44 -10.39
C GLY A 19 -14.29 9.17 -9.53
N PRO A 20 -14.70 9.21 -8.25
CA PRO A 20 -14.54 8.07 -7.35
C PRO A 20 -15.57 6.94 -7.57
N TYR A 21 -16.62 7.19 -8.32
CA TYR A 21 -17.74 6.27 -8.54
C TYR A 21 -17.97 6.05 -10.04
N GLY A 22 -18.56 4.90 -10.37
CA GLY A 22 -18.86 4.56 -11.76
C GLY A 22 -17.62 4.41 -12.64
N ILE A 23 -16.52 3.92 -12.06
CA ILE A 23 -15.27 3.75 -12.79
C ILE A 23 -15.42 2.55 -13.74
N ASP A 24 -15.32 2.80 -15.04
CA ASP A 24 -15.37 1.78 -16.06
C ASP A 24 -14.01 1.07 -16.18
N PRO A 25 -13.93 -0.26 -15.94
CA PRO A 25 -12.68 -1.01 -16.05
C PRO A 25 -12.03 -0.95 -17.44
N ALA A 26 -12.82 -0.93 -18.50
CA ALA A 26 -12.30 -0.86 -19.87
C ALA A 26 -11.56 0.45 -20.11
N SER A 27 -12.16 1.57 -19.74
CA SER A 27 -11.54 2.90 -19.82
C SER A 27 -10.26 3.00 -19.01
N VAL A 28 -10.24 2.46 -17.79
CA VAL A 28 -9.04 2.48 -16.92
C VAL A 28 -7.93 1.60 -17.50
N LEU A 29 -8.26 0.44 -18.05
CA LEU A 29 -7.28 -0.45 -18.68
C LEU A 29 -6.64 0.19 -19.89
N GLU A 30 -7.41 0.88 -20.74
CA GLU A 30 -6.88 1.64 -21.87
C GLU A 30 -5.97 2.79 -21.42
N GLN A 31 -6.35 3.54 -20.40
CA GLN A 31 -5.48 4.56 -19.82
C GLN A 31 -4.17 3.96 -19.26
N ALA A 32 -4.24 2.79 -18.63
CA ALA A 32 -3.05 2.09 -18.16
C ALA A 32 -2.16 1.66 -19.33
N ARG A 33 -2.73 1.09 -20.39
CA ARG A 33 -1.99 0.71 -21.62
C ARG A 33 -1.28 1.90 -22.25
N ALA A 34 -1.97 3.01 -22.41
CA ALA A 34 -1.39 4.24 -22.96
C ALA A 34 -0.26 4.78 -22.07
N ARG A 35 -0.48 4.85 -20.75
CA ARG A 35 0.48 5.37 -19.78
C ARG A 35 1.76 4.53 -19.70
N PHE A 36 1.64 3.23 -19.80
CA PHE A 36 2.77 2.29 -19.70
C PHE A 36 3.31 1.82 -21.07
N ALA A 37 2.91 2.45 -22.18
CA ALA A 37 3.31 2.09 -23.53
C ALA A 37 4.83 2.06 -23.75
N ASN A 38 5.57 2.94 -23.07
CA ASN A 38 7.03 3.05 -23.19
C ASN A 38 7.79 2.31 -22.06
N HIS A 39 7.09 1.46 -21.28
CA HIS A 39 7.72 0.68 -20.22
C HIS A 39 8.30 -0.65 -20.74
N ALA A 40 8.92 -1.41 -19.84
CA ALA A 40 9.55 -2.69 -20.18
C ALA A 40 8.58 -3.65 -20.90
N PRO A 41 9.06 -4.46 -21.86
CA PRO A 41 8.21 -5.37 -22.64
C PRO A 41 7.35 -6.30 -21.81
N ALA A 42 7.83 -6.73 -20.63
CA ALA A 42 7.03 -7.55 -19.72
C ALA A 42 5.77 -6.83 -19.24
N ILE A 43 5.87 -5.55 -18.85
CA ILE A 43 4.73 -4.74 -18.40
C ILE A 43 3.71 -4.56 -19.51
N ARG A 44 4.19 -4.24 -20.73
CA ARG A 44 3.31 -4.08 -21.90
C ARG A 44 2.57 -5.36 -22.25
N ARG A 45 3.26 -6.52 -22.22
CA ARG A 45 2.62 -7.83 -22.45
C ARG A 45 1.56 -8.15 -21.39
N THR A 46 1.85 -7.90 -20.12
CA THR A 46 0.88 -8.11 -19.04
C THR A 46 -0.38 -7.27 -19.23
N LEU A 47 -0.23 -5.97 -19.55
CA LEU A 47 -1.36 -5.08 -19.79
C LEU A 47 -2.12 -5.43 -21.08
N ALA A 48 -1.43 -5.90 -22.11
CA ALA A 48 -2.08 -6.33 -23.34
C ALA A 48 -2.92 -7.60 -23.16
N ALA A 49 -2.47 -8.52 -22.31
CA ALA A 49 -3.18 -9.76 -21.99
C ALA A 49 -4.34 -9.59 -21.00
N ALA A 50 -4.37 -8.49 -20.24
CA ALA A 50 -5.43 -8.24 -19.27
C ALA A 50 -6.75 -7.92 -19.95
N THR A 51 -7.87 -8.37 -19.37
CA THR A 51 -9.22 -8.03 -19.83
C THR A 51 -9.95 -7.18 -18.79
N PRO A 52 -10.92 -6.34 -19.17
CA PRO A 52 -11.66 -5.51 -18.21
C PRO A 52 -12.37 -6.31 -17.13
N GLU A 53 -12.85 -7.50 -17.47
CA GLU A 53 -13.60 -8.39 -16.57
C GLU A 53 -12.71 -8.98 -15.45
N GLU A 54 -11.41 -9.09 -15.72
CA GLU A 54 -10.41 -9.57 -14.76
C GLU A 54 -9.79 -8.45 -13.93
N CYS A 55 -10.11 -7.19 -14.25
CA CYS A 55 -9.53 -6.01 -13.61
C CYS A 55 -10.43 -5.48 -12.49
N LEU A 56 -9.95 -5.50 -11.25
CA LEU A 56 -10.54 -4.72 -10.18
C LEU A 56 -9.99 -3.29 -10.25
N VAL A 57 -10.84 -2.33 -10.56
CA VAL A 57 -10.48 -0.91 -10.60
C VAL A 57 -11.16 -0.15 -9.48
N GLN A 58 -10.40 0.61 -8.73
CA GLN A 58 -10.93 1.37 -7.61
C GLN A 58 -10.09 2.61 -7.31
N ARG A 59 -10.72 3.61 -6.72
CA ARG A 59 -10.02 4.76 -6.15
C ARG A 59 -9.35 4.35 -4.84
N LEU A 60 -8.14 4.82 -4.63
CA LEU A 60 -7.47 4.67 -3.34
C LEU A 60 -7.92 5.78 -2.39
N TRP A 61 -8.39 5.37 -1.22
CA TRP A 61 -8.84 6.26 -0.17
C TRP A 61 -7.85 6.25 0.99
N THR A 62 -7.72 7.38 1.65
CA THR A 62 -6.95 7.50 2.89
C THR A 62 -7.79 8.20 3.93
N VAL A 63 -7.65 7.80 5.18
CA VAL A 63 -8.31 8.47 6.30
C VAL A 63 -7.47 9.67 6.73
N PRO A 64 -8.09 10.86 6.93
CA PRO A 64 -7.40 12.00 7.50
C PRO A 64 -6.91 11.67 8.92
N ARG A 65 -5.98 12.49 9.40
CA ARG A 65 -5.42 12.29 10.74
C ARG A 65 -6.48 12.42 11.83
N LEU A 66 -6.82 11.29 12.45
CA LEU A 66 -7.74 11.25 13.59
C LEU A 66 -7.02 11.63 14.89
N GLY A 67 -7.71 12.42 15.72
CA GLY A 67 -7.26 12.78 17.06
C GLY A 67 -7.34 11.60 18.04
N SER A 68 -8.32 10.71 17.85
CA SER A 68 -8.52 9.50 18.64
C SER A 68 -9.12 8.38 17.78
N TYR A 69 -8.81 7.14 18.11
CA TYR A 69 -9.47 5.93 17.59
C TYR A 69 -10.60 5.45 18.49
N VAL A 70 -10.80 6.12 19.63
CA VAL A 70 -11.80 5.76 20.63
C VAL A 70 -12.71 6.94 20.91
N SER A 71 -14.00 6.70 20.96
CA SER A 71 -15.04 7.66 21.38
C SER A 71 -16.08 6.95 22.24
N GLY A 72 -16.09 7.20 23.53
CA GLY A 72 -16.86 6.41 24.49
C GLY A 72 -16.48 4.93 24.41
N ARG A 73 -17.47 4.08 24.16
CA ARG A 73 -17.27 2.63 23.97
C ARG A 73 -17.07 2.21 22.51
N ARG A 74 -16.95 3.16 21.58
CA ARG A 74 -16.72 2.88 20.16
C ARG A 74 -15.23 2.93 19.85
N VAL A 75 -14.75 1.93 19.10
CA VAL A 75 -13.35 1.79 18.69
C VAL A 75 -13.27 1.66 17.19
N LEU A 76 -12.37 2.40 16.57
CA LEU A 76 -11.99 2.24 15.17
C LEU A 76 -10.76 1.33 15.09
N ILE A 77 -10.79 0.36 14.17
CA ILE A 77 -9.67 -0.53 13.85
C ILE A 77 -9.47 -0.58 12.33
N GLY A 78 -8.27 -0.94 11.91
CA GLY A 78 -7.96 -1.15 10.49
C GLY A 78 -8.20 0.10 9.64
N ASP A 79 -8.75 -0.10 8.45
CA ASP A 79 -8.97 0.98 7.48
C ASP A 79 -9.93 2.06 7.97
N ALA A 80 -10.87 1.74 8.87
CA ALA A 80 -11.73 2.74 9.52
C ALA A 80 -10.93 3.73 10.37
N ALA A 81 -9.81 3.30 10.94
CA ALA A 81 -8.94 4.11 11.78
C ALA A 81 -7.80 4.79 10.99
N HIS A 82 -7.24 4.09 10.00
CA HIS A 82 -5.98 4.48 9.38
C HIS A 82 -5.80 3.99 7.95
N ALA A 83 -6.86 3.93 7.11
CA ALA A 83 -6.71 3.64 5.69
C ALA A 83 -5.57 4.48 5.10
N MET A 84 -4.60 3.82 4.48
CA MET A 84 -3.35 4.42 4.04
C MET A 84 -3.01 4.01 2.60
N MET A 85 -2.11 4.75 1.97
CA MET A 85 -1.59 4.36 0.66
C MET A 85 -0.97 2.95 0.71
N PRO A 86 -1.19 2.08 -0.30
CA PRO A 86 -0.72 0.70 -0.28
C PRO A 86 0.79 0.56 -0.53
N THR A 87 1.51 1.65 -0.61
CA THR A 87 2.92 1.73 -1.03
C THR A 87 3.87 0.89 -0.18
N LEU A 88 3.59 0.75 1.11
CA LEU A 88 4.36 -0.12 2.03
C LEU A 88 3.76 -1.53 2.17
N GLY A 89 2.59 -1.80 1.63
CA GLY A 89 1.90 -3.08 1.79
C GLY A 89 1.50 -3.41 3.23
N ARG A 90 1.41 -2.41 4.12
CA ARG A 90 1.26 -2.62 5.56
C ARG A 90 -0.18 -2.52 6.08
N GLY A 91 -1.14 -2.02 5.30
CA GLY A 91 -2.51 -1.76 5.78
C GLY A 91 -3.17 -2.96 6.44
N ALA A 92 -3.25 -4.10 5.75
CA ALA A 92 -3.83 -5.33 6.29
C ALA A 92 -3.10 -5.84 7.54
N CYS A 93 -1.76 -5.81 7.54
CA CYS A 93 -0.97 -6.22 8.70
C CYS A 93 -1.25 -5.34 9.93
N GLU A 94 -1.34 -4.03 9.75
CA GLU A 94 -1.67 -3.11 10.85
C GLU A 94 -3.10 -3.34 11.36
N SER A 95 -4.05 -3.70 10.50
CA SER A 95 -5.42 -4.06 10.89
C SER A 95 -5.45 -5.32 11.77
N LEU A 96 -4.66 -6.34 11.43
CA LEU A 96 -4.53 -7.54 12.26
C LEU A 96 -3.89 -7.23 13.62
N VAL A 97 -2.86 -6.39 13.62
CA VAL A 97 -2.22 -5.95 14.87
C VAL A 97 -3.18 -5.14 15.74
N ASP A 98 -4.07 -4.31 15.14
CA ASP A 98 -5.12 -3.62 15.88
C ASP A 98 -6.04 -4.61 16.62
N ALA A 99 -6.54 -5.62 15.88
CA ALA A 99 -7.48 -6.60 16.44
C ALA A 99 -6.84 -7.38 17.60
N VAL A 100 -5.63 -7.89 17.42
CA VAL A 100 -4.90 -8.61 18.47
C VAL A 100 -4.61 -7.71 19.67
N THR A 101 -4.10 -6.49 19.43
CA THR A 101 -3.80 -5.55 20.51
C THR A 101 -5.04 -5.20 21.33
N LEU A 102 -6.17 -4.95 20.65
CA LEU A 102 -7.43 -4.63 21.34
C LEU A 102 -7.93 -5.82 22.15
N ALA A 103 -7.91 -7.03 21.58
CA ALA A 103 -8.33 -8.24 22.29
C ALA A 103 -7.49 -8.52 23.53
N ASP A 104 -6.17 -8.45 23.43
CA ASP A 104 -5.25 -8.67 24.55
C ASP A 104 -5.48 -7.65 25.68
N LEU A 105 -5.68 -6.39 25.32
CA LEU A 105 -5.94 -5.34 26.31
C LEU A 105 -7.30 -5.51 27.02
N LEU A 106 -8.34 -5.90 26.28
CA LEU A 106 -9.67 -6.16 26.86
C LEU A 106 -9.69 -7.40 27.76
N ASN A 107 -8.83 -8.38 27.49
CA ASN A 107 -8.68 -9.58 28.33
C ASN A 107 -7.89 -9.32 29.63
N THR A 108 -7.08 -8.26 29.65
CA THR A 108 -6.13 -8.02 30.78
C THR A 108 -6.45 -6.78 31.61
N LEU A 109 -7.23 -5.85 31.08
CA LEU A 109 -7.54 -4.57 31.72
C LEU A 109 -9.05 -4.30 31.77
N PRO A 110 -9.53 -3.49 32.71
CA PRO A 110 -10.87 -2.93 32.65
C PRO A 110 -11.09 -2.18 31.34
N GLU A 111 -12.30 -2.25 30.79
CA GLU A 111 -12.64 -1.77 29.44
C GLU A 111 -12.12 -0.36 29.17
N ASP A 112 -12.38 0.57 30.05
CA ASP A 112 -11.99 1.98 29.87
C ASP A 112 -10.46 2.18 29.83
N GLN A 113 -9.70 1.37 30.60
CA GLN A 113 -8.24 1.38 30.58
C GLN A 113 -7.70 0.70 29.31
N ALA A 114 -8.32 -0.40 28.89
CA ALA A 114 -7.98 -1.10 27.66
C ALA A 114 -8.13 -0.17 26.43
N LEU A 115 -9.25 0.54 26.34
CA LEU A 115 -9.51 1.46 25.24
C LEU A 115 -8.53 2.64 25.21
N ARG A 116 -8.20 3.21 26.36
CA ARG A 116 -7.16 4.26 26.43
C ARG A 116 -5.78 3.74 26.05
N ALA A 117 -5.42 2.55 26.49
CA ALA A 117 -4.14 1.92 26.16
C ALA A 117 -4.04 1.61 24.67
N TYR A 118 -5.10 1.03 24.09
CA TYR A 118 -5.20 0.78 22.64
C TYR A 118 -4.99 2.06 21.83
N ASN A 119 -5.75 3.10 22.11
CA ASN A 119 -5.64 4.38 21.41
C ASN A 119 -4.21 4.95 21.47
N ARG A 120 -3.56 4.93 22.62
CA ARG A 120 -2.20 5.42 22.80
C ARG A 120 -1.19 4.60 21.98
N GLN A 121 -1.27 3.27 22.05
CA GLN A 121 -0.33 2.37 21.37
C GLN A 121 -0.49 2.40 19.85
N ARG A 122 -1.73 2.29 19.37
CA ARG A 122 -1.97 2.09 17.96
C ARG A 122 -1.93 3.39 17.14
N ARG A 123 -2.55 4.46 17.65
CA ARG A 123 -2.68 5.71 16.92
C ARG A 123 -1.32 6.32 16.49
N LEU A 124 -0.32 6.31 17.37
CA LEU A 124 1.00 6.86 17.03
C LEU A 124 1.73 6.00 16.02
N ARG A 125 1.68 4.68 16.20
CA ARG A 125 2.36 3.72 15.32
C ARG A 125 1.76 3.72 13.91
N THR A 126 0.46 3.53 13.79
CA THR A 126 -0.22 3.50 12.48
C THR A 126 -0.12 4.83 11.75
N ARG A 127 -0.10 5.94 12.49
CA ARG A 127 0.17 7.25 11.91
C ARG A 127 1.58 7.34 11.31
N ALA A 128 2.61 6.85 11.98
CA ALA A 128 3.96 6.85 11.44
C ALA A 128 4.03 6.02 10.14
N VAL A 129 3.40 4.84 10.11
CA VAL A 129 3.30 3.99 8.92
C VAL A 129 2.54 4.70 7.79
N SER A 130 1.40 5.35 8.08
CA SER A 130 0.61 6.08 7.10
C SER A 130 1.37 7.26 6.49
N VAL A 131 2.11 8.02 7.30
CA VAL A 131 2.96 9.12 6.81
C VAL A 131 4.06 8.59 5.91
N ALA A 132 4.76 7.54 6.32
CA ALA A 132 5.80 6.91 5.51
C ALA A 132 5.25 6.35 4.18
N SER A 133 4.10 5.64 4.23
CA SER A 133 3.41 5.15 3.04
C SER A 133 3.04 6.28 2.07
N SER A 134 2.50 7.38 2.59
CA SER A 134 2.11 8.54 1.78
C SER A 134 3.31 9.28 1.20
N ALA A 135 4.41 9.37 1.93
CA ALA A 135 5.65 9.96 1.43
C ALA A 135 6.24 9.15 0.27
N LEU A 136 6.33 7.83 0.44
CA LEU A 136 6.77 6.92 -0.62
C LEU A 136 5.82 6.94 -1.82
N GLY A 137 4.51 6.97 -1.59
CA GLY A 137 3.51 7.10 -2.65
C GLY A 137 3.68 8.37 -3.47
N ARG A 138 3.93 9.52 -2.82
CA ARG A 138 4.22 10.79 -3.51
C ARG A 138 5.47 10.70 -4.38
N ILE A 139 6.53 10.06 -3.89
CA ILE A 139 7.76 9.87 -4.66
C ILE A 139 7.50 8.92 -5.83
N ALA A 140 6.82 7.80 -5.60
CA ALA A 140 6.52 6.80 -6.63
C ALA A 140 5.64 7.35 -7.75
N LEU A 141 4.67 8.23 -7.42
CA LEU A 141 3.73 8.85 -8.35
C LEU A 141 4.18 10.23 -8.87
N ALA A 142 5.42 10.65 -8.59
CA ALA A 142 5.93 11.95 -9.02
C ALA A 142 6.41 11.89 -10.49
N ASP A 143 5.61 12.42 -11.41
CA ASP A 143 5.94 12.43 -12.84
C ASP A 143 7.18 13.28 -13.17
N ARG A 144 7.34 14.43 -12.47
CA ARG A 144 8.46 15.36 -12.72
C ARG A 144 9.81 14.88 -12.18
N ALA A 145 9.84 13.93 -11.27
CA ALA A 145 11.06 13.44 -10.64
C ALA A 145 11.48 12.04 -11.15
N GLN A 146 10.86 11.53 -12.20
CA GLN A 146 11.14 10.20 -12.74
C GLN A 146 12.63 9.95 -13.00
N PRO A 147 13.39 10.80 -13.70
CA PRO A 147 14.80 10.52 -13.99
C PRO A 147 15.67 10.43 -12.72
N LEU A 148 15.39 11.29 -11.74
CA LEU A 148 16.11 11.28 -10.46
C LEU A 148 15.74 10.05 -9.63
N ARG A 149 14.46 9.74 -9.53
CA ARG A 149 13.95 8.56 -8.84
C ARG A 149 14.56 7.28 -9.42
N ASP A 150 14.55 7.14 -10.75
CA ASP A 150 15.05 5.96 -11.43
C ASP A 150 16.56 5.80 -11.27
N ARG A 151 17.32 6.90 -11.23
CA ARG A 151 18.76 6.88 -10.86
C ARG A 151 18.98 6.37 -9.45
N VAL A 152 18.21 6.86 -8.46
CA VAL A 152 18.34 6.44 -7.06
C VAL A 152 17.97 4.97 -6.89
N LEU A 153 16.87 4.54 -7.48
CA LEU A 153 16.42 3.15 -7.42
C LEU A 153 17.42 2.19 -8.10
N ASN A 154 17.97 2.57 -9.26
CA ASN A 154 18.97 1.78 -9.95
C ASN A 154 20.28 1.70 -9.16
N LEU A 155 20.70 2.77 -8.49
CA LEU A 155 21.88 2.76 -7.63
C LEU A 155 21.69 1.85 -6.41
N ALA A 156 20.53 1.90 -5.76
CA ALA A 156 20.15 1.01 -4.66
C ALA A 156 20.14 -0.47 -5.10
N ARG A 157 19.56 -0.75 -6.25
CA ARG A 157 19.49 -2.10 -6.83
C ARG A 157 20.87 -2.67 -7.17
N ARG A 158 21.80 -1.84 -7.66
CA ARG A 158 23.19 -2.25 -7.93
C ARG A 158 23.95 -2.58 -6.63
N ARG A 159 23.69 -1.85 -5.54
CA ARG A 159 24.30 -2.11 -4.23
C ARG A 159 23.81 -3.43 -3.62
N THR A 160 22.50 -3.70 -3.67
CA THR A 160 21.97 -4.97 -3.16
C THR A 160 22.41 -6.18 -3.98
N ALA A 161 22.48 -6.05 -5.31
CA ALA A 161 22.99 -7.11 -6.17
C ALA A 161 24.48 -7.43 -5.90
N ARG A 162 25.32 -6.41 -5.65
CA ARG A 162 26.73 -6.61 -5.28
C ARG A 162 26.89 -7.25 -3.89
N ALA A 163 26.06 -6.89 -2.92
CA ALA A 163 26.08 -7.50 -1.60
C ALA A 163 25.69 -8.99 -1.63
N ALA A 164 24.73 -9.36 -2.48
CA ALA A 164 24.30 -10.75 -2.65
C ALA A 164 25.38 -11.63 -3.31
N VAL A 165 26.15 -11.09 -4.26
CA VAL A 165 27.24 -11.83 -4.93
C VAL A 165 28.47 -11.98 -4.02
N GLY A 166 28.75 -11.00 -3.13
CA GLY A 166 29.87 -11.06 -2.19
C GLY A 166 29.67 -12.07 -1.05
N SER A 167 28.44 -12.51 -0.77
CA SER A 167 28.16 -13.49 0.29
C SER A 167 28.27 -14.97 -0.17
N THR A 168 28.42 -15.24 -1.46
CA THR A 168 28.51 -16.59 -2.03
C THR A 168 29.95 -17.04 -2.33
N SER A 169 30.95 -16.17 -2.14
CA SER A 169 32.39 -16.49 -2.42
C SER A 169 33.25 -16.74 -1.16
N GLY A 170 32.64 -16.99 -0.01
CA GLY A 170 33.30 -17.26 1.27
C GLY A 170 32.79 -18.55 1.92
N GLY A 171 32.84 -19.67 1.21
CA GLY A 171 32.52 -20.99 1.72
C GLY A 171 33.50 -22.00 1.16
#